data_8dd74f80d28c9e80959604fc9b93f23f
#
_entry.id   8dd74f80d28c9e80959604fc9b93f23f
#
_cell.length_a   1.000
_cell.length_b   1.000
_cell.length_c   1.000
_cell.angle_alpha   90.00
_cell.angle_beta   90.00
_cell.angle_gamma   90.00
#
_symmetry.space_group_name_H-M   'P 1'
#
loop_
_entity.id
_entity.type
_entity.pdbx_description
1 polymer ?
#
loop_
_entity_poly.entity_id
_entity_poly.type
_entity_poly.pdbx_seq_one_letter_code
_entity_poly.pdbx_strand_id
1 'polypeptide(L)'
;MKGTKEKLIEAAVVALNRDESATIEQIANVAGVTRRTIHRCFNDRNTLVEECKQTMLRVCNLKMTEAYHSSEQPAVQIENMFYAALEVGVQYSFVKKLFKRNQYTDLGNNHEVAYDDVKANWFRLVELLQQQGAIDRKLSIPWIYNLFGGMVDIAIEAQQAGDVARNDIKKFSWTSFKGSIGLH
;
A
#
# COMPACT_ATOMS: atom_id res chain seq x y z
N MET A 1 6.96 -5.41 22.58
CA MET A 1 7.20 -3.95 22.42
C MET A 1 7.98 -3.73 21.14
N LYS A 2 7.53 -2.82 20.25
CA LYS A 2 8.29 -2.44 19.03
C LYS A 2 9.64 -1.83 19.43
N GLY A 3 10.70 -2.22 18.70
CA GLY A 3 12.04 -1.67 18.92
C GLY A 3 12.16 -0.20 18.48
N THR A 4 13.21 0.47 18.92
CA THR A 4 13.45 1.89 18.54
C THR A 4 13.55 2.06 17.01
N LYS A 5 14.22 1.13 16.31
CA LYS A 5 14.38 1.15 14.85
C LYS A 5 13.03 1.08 14.14
N GLU A 6 12.13 0.21 14.58
CA GLU A 6 10.78 0.07 14.01
C GLU A 6 9.94 1.35 14.15
N LYS A 7 9.96 1.95 15.36
CA LYS A 7 9.27 3.24 15.60
C LYS A 7 9.81 4.36 14.72
N LEU A 8 11.11 4.40 14.46
CA LEU A 8 11.73 5.37 13.57
C LEU A 8 11.31 5.17 12.12
N ILE A 9 11.23 3.92 11.65
CA ILE A 9 10.75 3.59 10.30
C ILE A 9 9.29 4.01 10.15
N GLU A 10 8.41 3.72 11.10
CA GLU A 10 7.00 4.13 11.07
C GLU A 10 6.86 5.66 10.99
N ALA A 11 7.59 6.40 11.83
CA ALA A 11 7.58 7.85 11.82
C ALA A 11 8.13 8.43 10.51
N ALA A 12 9.19 7.82 9.96
CA ALA A 12 9.76 8.20 8.68
C ALA A 12 8.77 7.99 7.53
N VAL A 13 8.04 6.87 7.49
CA VAL A 13 7.00 6.60 6.48
C VAL A 13 5.89 7.66 6.55
N VAL A 14 5.44 8.04 7.75
CA VAL A 14 4.45 9.09 7.94
C VAL A 14 4.95 10.45 7.44
N ALA A 15 6.19 10.82 7.78
CA ALA A 15 6.80 12.07 7.33
C ALA A 15 6.96 12.11 5.80
N LEU A 16 7.52 11.05 5.21
CA LEU A 16 7.78 10.92 3.78
C LEU A 16 6.50 10.83 2.93
N ASN A 17 5.41 10.30 3.49
CA ASN A 17 4.10 10.31 2.82
C ASN A 17 3.52 11.73 2.71
N ARG A 18 3.80 12.60 3.69
CA ARG A 18 3.39 14.00 3.67
C ARG A 18 4.29 14.86 2.77
N ASP A 19 5.58 14.66 2.91
CA ASP A 19 6.62 15.38 2.17
C ASP A 19 7.78 14.43 1.84
N GLU A 20 7.90 14.05 0.58
CA GLU A 20 8.97 13.14 0.12
C GLU A 20 10.38 13.72 0.34
N SER A 21 10.50 15.04 0.47
CA SER A 21 11.76 15.74 0.76
C SER A 21 12.09 15.83 2.26
N ALA A 22 11.21 15.30 3.14
CA ALA A 22 11.37 15.40 4.58
C ALA A 22 12.80 15.07 5.05
N THR A 23 13.36 15.98 5.82
CA THR A 23 14.73 15.88 6.36
C THR A 23 14.78 14.94 7.56
N ILE A 24 15.99 14.48 7.93
CA ILE A 24 16.18 13.69 9.18
C ILE A 24 15.65 14.44 10.41
N GLU A 25 15.77 15.76 10.44
CA GLU A 25 15.28 16.58 11.55
C GLU A 25 13.75 16.59 11.63
N GLN A 26 13.07 16.73 10.49
CA GLN A 26 11.60 16.63 10.43
C GLN A 26 11.12 15.23 10.82
N ILE A 27 11.81 14.19 10.36
CA ILE A 27 11.52 12.80 10.75
C ILE A 27 11.74 12.60 12.26
N ALA A 28 12.81 13.14 12.83
CA ALA A 28 13.10 13.07 14.27
C ALA A 28 11.98 13.74 15.10
N ASN A 29 11.49 14.88 14.65
CA ASN A 29 10.36 15.59 15.29
C ASN A 29 9.08 14.74 15.25
N VAL A 30 8.75 14.12 14.11
CA VAL A 30 7.59 13.21 14.00
C VAL A 30 7.74 11.98 14.91
N ALA A 31 8.96 11.45 15.03
CA ALA A 31 9.28 10.32 15.90
C ALA A 31 9.35 10.66 17.39
N GLY A 32 9.36 11.95 17.76
CA GLY A 32 9.58 12.38 19.14
C GLY A 32 10.97 12.04 19.69
N VAL A 33 12.01 12.06 18.83
CA VAL A 33 13.39 11.74 19.20
C VAL A 33 14.37 12.81 18.71
N THR A 34 15.64 12.70 19.13
CA THR A 34 16.70 13.57 18.64
C THR A 34 17.28 13.06 17.32
N ARG A 35 17.83 13.96 16.49
CA ARG A 35 18.61 13.62 15.29
C ARG A 35 19.71 12.60 15.59
N ARG A 36 20.37 12.70 16.74
CA ARG A 36 21.39 11.75 17.21
C ARG A 36 20.83 10.32 17.36
N THR A 37 19.58 10.18 17.79
CA THR A 37 18.92 8.87 17.91
C THR A 37 18.72 8.24 16.53
N ILE A 38 18.36 9.01 15.51
CA ILE A 38 18.25 8.51 14.14
C ILE A 38 19.64 8.07 13.63
N HIS A 39 20.67 8.91 13.76
CA HIS A 39 22.02 8.59 13.30
C HIS A 39 22.65 7.37 13.99
N ARG A 40 22.19 7.03 15.19
CA ARG A 40 22.60 5.76 15.84
C ARG A 40 22.02 4.53 15.16
N CYS A 41 20.86 4.65 14.49
CA CYS A 41 20.16 3.54 13.82
C CYS A 41 20.42 3.50 12.32
N PHE A 42 20.69 4.67 11.70
CA PHE A 42 20.82 4.83 10.26
C PHE A 42 21.97 5.81 9.96
N ASN A 43 22.88 5.42 9.07
CA ASN A 43 24.04 6.22 8.73
C ASN A 43 23.65 7.58 8.11
N ASP A 44 22.67 7.56 7.23
CA ASP A 44 22.18 8.73 6.49
C ASP A 44 20.67 8.59 6.15
N ARG A 45 20.14 9.63 5.47
CA ARG A 45 18.75 9.66 5.04
C ARG A 45 18.44 8.57 4.00
N ASN A 46 19.35 8.30 3.09
CA ASN A 46 19.13 7.31 2.03
C ASN A 46 19.00 5.91 2.62
N THR A 47 19.85 5.55 3.57
CA THR A 47 19.78 4.28 4.31
C THR A 47 18.44 4.17 5.05
N LEU A 48 17.97 5.24 5.71
CA LEU A 48 16.67 5.25 6.37
C LEU A 48 15.52 5.05 5.37
N VAL A 49 15.53 5.76 4.25
CA VAL A 49 14.50 5.65 3.21
C VAL A 49 14.48 4.24 2.61
N GLU A 50 15.64 3.65 2.35
CA GLU A 50 15.72 2.29 1.82
C GLU A 50 15.18 1.24 2.82
N GLU A 51 15.50 1.37 4.09
CA GLU A 51 14.92 0.52 5.14
C GLU A 51 13.39 0.70 5.27
N CYS A 52 12.88 1.93 5.07
CA CYS A 52 11.44 2.19 5.00
C CYS A 52 10.82 1.44 3.82
N LYS A 53 11.41 1.52 2.63
CA LYS A 53 10.97 0.79 1.43
C LYS A 53 10.85 -0.70 1.70
N GLN A 54 11.96 -1.31 2.13
CA GLN A 54 12.03 -2.75 2.35
C GLN A 54 11.02 -3.23 3.41
N THR A 55 10.86 -2.44 4.48
CA THR A 55 9.91 -2.77 5.53
C THR A 55 8.47 -2.65 5.06
N MET A 56 8.13 -1.59 4.33
CA MET A 56 6.76 -1.37 3.85
C MET A 56 6.38 -2.36 2.74
N LEU A 57 7.30 -2.67 1.83
CA LEU A 57 7.11 -3.72 0.81
C LEU A 57 6.80 -5.07 1.47
N ARG A 58 7.57 -5.44 2.49
CA ARG A 58 7.36 -6.70 3.22
C ARG A 58 6.01 -6.74 3.92
N VAL A 59 5.60 -5.65 4.58
CA VAL A 59 4.30 -5.56 5.26
C VAL A 59 3.15 -5.66 4.25
N CYS A 60 3.21 -4.88 3.17
CA CYS A 60 2.18 -4.92 2.12
C CYS A 60 2.10 -6.29 1.46
N ASN A 61 3.26 -6.88 1.09
CA ASN A 61 3.30 -8.18 0.45
C ASN A 61 2.73 -9.28 1.35
N LEU A 62 3.13 -9.32 2.62
CA LEU A 62 2.60 -10.31 3.57
C LEU A 62 1.07 -10.22 3.66
N LYS A 63 0.54 -9.01 3.87
CA LYS A 63 -0.90 -8.80 4.02
C LYS A 63 -1.69 -9.10 2.74
N MET A 64 -1.17 -8.72 1.58
CA MET A 64 -1.80 -9.01 0.30
C MET A 64 -1.76 -10.51 -0.03
N THR A 65 -0.67 -11.21 0.30
CA THR A 65 -0.55 -12.66 0.12
C THR A 65 -1.51 -13.41 1.04
N GLU A 66 -1.58 -13.03 2.33
CA GLU A 66 -2.54 -13.61 3.28
C GLU A 66 -3.98 -13.44 2.76
N ALA A 67 -4.33 -12.25 2.28
CA ALA A 67 -5.65 -11.96 1.74
C ALA A 67 -5.97 -12.77 0.47
N TYR A 68 -5.00 -12.89 -0.44
CA TYR A 68 -5.15 -13.70 -1.66
C TYR A 68 -5.43 -15.17 -1.35
N HIS A 69 -4.73 -15.75 -0.37
CA HIS A 69 -4.90 -17.15 0.02
C HIS A 69 -6.02 -17.39 1.04
N SER A 70 -6.73 -16.36 1.48
CA SER A 70 -7.79 -16.48 2.48
C SER A 70 -9.08 -17.12 1.96
N SER A 71 -9.22 -17.29 0.64
CA SER A 71 -10.39 -17.90 0.00
C SER A 71 -10.00 -18.53 -1.33
N GLU A 72 -10.77 -19.50 -1.81
CA GLU A 72 -10.68 -20.05 -3.16
C GLU A 72 -11.65 -19.34 -4.13
N GLN A 73 -12.54 -18.49 -3.64
CA GLN A 73 -13.51 -17.77 -4.45
C GLN A 73 -12.92 -16.43 -4.95
N PRO A 74 -12.77 -16.23 -6.28
CA PRO A 74 -12.10 -15.06 -6.84
C PRO A 74 -12.71 -13.71 -6.39
N ALA A 75 -14.04 -13.62 -6.29
CA ALA A 75 -14.71 -12.41 -5.84
C ALA A 75 -14.44 -12.10 -4.36
N VAL A 76 -14.30 -13.13 -3.51
CA VAL A 76 -13.92 -12.97 -2.10
C VAL A 76 -12.44 -12.62 -1.96
N GLN A 77 -11.58 -13.22 -2.80
CA GLN A 77 -10.15 -12.90 -2.80
C GLN A 77 -9.91 -11.41 -3.10
N ILE A 78 -10.52 -10.86 -4.16
CA ILE A 78 -10.34 -9.44 -4.51
C ILE A 78 -10.90 -8.50 -3.43
N GLU A 79 -12.00 -8.87 -2.78
CA GLU A 79 -12.55 -8.14 -1.64
C GLU A 79 -11.60 -8.16 -0.45
N ASN A 80 -11.07 -9.33 -0.08
CA ASN A 80 -10.13 -9.46 1.03
C ASN A 80 -8.82 -8.73 0.76
N MET A 81 -8.32 -8.76 -0.48
CA MET A 81 -7.15 -7.97 -0.90
C MET A 81 -7.41 -6.47 -0.81
N PHE A 82 -8.63 -6.03 -1.16
CA PHE A 82 -9.01 -4.62 -1.00
C PHE A 82 -9.01 -4.20 0.47
N TYR A 83 -9.58 -4.99 1.34
CA TYR A 83 -9.59 -4.70 2.78
C TYR A 83 -8.18 -4.77 3.39
N ALA A 84 -7.34 -5.70 2.96
CA ALA A 84 -5.94 -5.76 3.36
C ALA A 84 -5.17 -4.49 2.95
N ALA A 85 -5.42 -3.98 1.73
CA ALA A 85 -4.82 -2.72 1.27
C ALA A 85 -5.27 -1.51 2.12
N LEU A 86 -6.53 -1.49 2.57
CA LEU A 86 -7.01 -0.44 3.50
C LEU A 86 -6.37 -0.54 4.88
N GLU A 87 -6.17 -1.76 5.40
CA GLU A 87 -5.52 -1.98 6.71
C GLU A 87 -4.08 -1.49 6.73
N VAL A 88 -3.35 -1.69 5.63
CA VAL A 88 -1.99 -1.20 5.45
C VAL A 88 -1.92 0.14 4.70
N GLY A 89 -2.99 0.93 4.72
CA GLY A 89 -3.20 2.07 3.84
C GLY A 89 -2.01 3.05 3.75
N VAL A 90 -1.41 3.43 4.89
CA VAL A 90 -0.23 4.32 4.90
C VAL A 90 0.96 3.66 4.22
N GLN A 91 1.20 2.38 4.48
CA GLN A 91 2.27 1.59 3.86
C GLN A 91 2.03 1.40 2.36
N TYR A 92 0.78 1.12 1.98
CA TYR A 92 0.38 0.97 0.59
C TYR A 92 0.60 2.26 -0.21
N SER A 93 0.17 3.41 0.31
CA SER A 93 0.40 4.71 -0.33
C SER A 93 1.89 5.02 -0.51
N PHE A 94 2.72 4.72 0.50
CA PHE A 94 4.16 4.90 0.44
C PHE A 94 4.77 4.04 -0.69
N VAL A 95 4.45 2.75 -0.72
CA VAL A 95 4.91 1.82 -1.76
C VAL A 95 4.45 2.29 -3.14
N LYS A 96 3.17 2.66 -3.31
CA LYS A 96 2.61 3.14 -4.57
C LYS A 96 3.35 4.39 -5.10
N LYS A 97 3.69 5.35 -4.23
CA LYS A 97 4.46 6.55 -4.61
C LYS A 97 5.85 6.20 -5.12
N LEU A 98 6.53 5.27 -4.44
CA LEU A 98 7.85 4.79 -4.87
C LEU A 98 7.80 4.16 -6.27
N PHE A 99 6.81 3.30 -6.54
CA PHE A 99 6.65 2.67 -7.85
C PHE A 99 6.33 3.66 -8.97
N LYS A 100 5.52 4.69 -8.71
CA LYS A 100 5.25 5.74 -9.69
C LYS A 100 6.51 6.51 -10.09
N ARG A 101 7.43 6.71 -9.15
CA ARG A 101 8.66 7.50 -9.37
C ARG A 101 9.72 6.73 -10.16
N ASN A 102 9.86 5.44 -9.96
CA ASN A 102 10.97 4.63 -10.50
C ASN A 102 10.64 3.97 -11.85
N GLN A 103 9.58 4.37 -12.55
CA GLN A 103 9.21 3.88 -13.89
C GLN A 103 9.37 2.36 -14.08
N TYR A 104 9.03 1.52 -13.10
CA TYR A 104 9.04 0.05 -13.18
C TYR A 104 10.38 -0.63 -13.55
N THR A 105 11.42 0.11 -13.93
CA THR A 105 12.66 -0.44 -14.51
C THR A 105 13.75 -0.71 -13.48
N ASP A 106 13.69 -0.11 -12.29
CA ASP A 106 14.76 -0.24 -11.27
C ASP A 106 14.54 -1.37 -10.25
N LEU A 107 13.49 -2.16 -10.43
CA LEU A 107 13.12 -3.24 -9.52
C LEU A 107 13.81 -4.58 -9.84
N GLY A 108 14.71 -4.59 -10.83
CA GLY A 108 15.24 -5.81 -11.43
C GLY A 108 16.34 -6.55 -10.68
N ASN A 109 16.86 -6.09 -9.53
CA ASN A 109 18.08 -6.70 -9.00
C ASN A 109 18.12 -7.12 -7.52
N ASN A 110 17.10 -6.89 -6.67
CA ASN A 110 17.19 -7.41 -5.29
C ASN A 110 15.82 -7.64 -4.65
N HIS A 111 15.40 -8.89 -4.50
CA HIS A 111 14.33 -9.38 -3.60
C HIS A 111 12.89 -8.87 -3.81
N GLU A 112 12.56 -8.32 -4.96
CA GLU A 112 11.23 -7.76 -5.28
C GLU A 112 10.25 -8.78 -5.86
N VAL A 113 10.70 -10.03 -6.02
CA VAL A 113 9.89 -11.17 -6.49
C VAL A 113 8.55 -11.24 -5.73
N ALA A 114 8.59 -11.03 -4.42
CA ALA A 114 7.39 -11.13 -3.58
C ALA A 114 6.31 -10.08 -3.88
N TYR A 115 6.68 -8.83 -4.25
CA TYR A 115 5.70 -7.81 -4.62
C TYR A 115 5.18 -8.01 -6.05
N ASP A 116 6.07 -8.38 -6.97
CA ASP A 116 5.68 -8.67 -8.35
C ASP A 116 4.77 -9.89 -8.42
N ASP A 117 5.00 -10.91 -7.59
CA ASP A 117 4.11 -12.07 -7.47
C ASP A 117 2.71 -11.68 -6.98
N VAL A 118 2.60 -10.82 -5.95
CA VAL A 118 1.32 -10.30 -5.47
C VAL A 118 0.60 -9.53 -6.57
N LYS A 119 1.31 -8.67 -7.29
CA LYS A 119 0.75 -7.91 -8.40
C LYS A 119 0.32 -8.83 -9.54
N ALA A 120 1.14 -9.79 -9.92
CA ALA A 120 0.82 -10.77 -10.96
C ALA A 120 -0.39 -11.62 -10.58
N ASN A 121 -0.50 -12.04 -9.31
CA ASN A 121 -1.65 -12.76 -8.79
C ASN A 121 -2.92 -11.92 -8.85
N TRP A 122 -2.83 -10.64 -8.46
CA TRP A 122 -3.96 -9.70 -8.55
C TRP A 122 -4.43 -9.51 -10.00
N PHE A 123 -3.51 -9.35 -10.95
CA PHE A 123 -3.83 -9.22 -12.39
C PHE A 123 -4.53 -10.47 -12.93
N ARG A 124 -4.00 -11.66 -12.61
CA ARG A 124 -4.62 -12.94 -12.99
C ARG A 124 -6.02 -13.11 -12.39
N LEU A 125 -6.21 -12.67 -11.14
CA LEU A 125 -7.50 -12.71 -10.46
C LEU A 125 -8.54 -11.83 -11.18
N VAL A 126 -8.17 -10.61 -11.55
CA VAL A 126 -9.05 -9.71 -12.30
C VAL A 126 -9.37 -10.26 -13.68
N GLU A 127 -8.37 -10.81 -14.38
CA GLU A 127 -8.57 -11.46 -15.68
C GLU A 127 -9.56 -12.63 -15.58
N LEU A 128 -9.42 -13.49 -14.57
CA LEU A 128 -10.35 -14.58 -14.30
C LEU A 128 -11.78 -14.08 -14.05
N LEU A 129 -11.94 -13.05 -13.24
CA LEU A 129 -13.25 -12.44 -12.96
C LEU A 129 -13.88 -11.81 -14.22
N GLN A 130 -13.07 -11.24 -15.10
CA GLN A 130 -13.54 -10.77 -16.41
C GLN A 130 -13.97 -11.92 -17.32
N GLN A 131 -13.20 -13.01 -17.36
CA GLN A 131 -13.56 -14.23 -18.13
C GLN A 131 -14.86 -14.86 -17.66
N GLN A 132 -15.11 -14.84 -16.36
CA GLN A 132 -16.36 -15.29 -15.74
C GLN A 132 -17.54 -14.31 -15.93
N GLY A 133 -17.29 -13.11 -16.46
CA GLY A 133 -18.30 -12.08 -16.61
C GLY A 133 -18.68 -11.36 -15.30
N ALA A 134 -17.94 -11.58 -14.21
CA ALA A 134 -18.16 -10.95 -12.92
C ALA A 134 -17.67 -9.49 -12.87
N ILE A 135 -16.69 -9.13 -13.69
CA ILE A 135 -16.18 -7.77 -13.88
C ILE A 135 -16.37 -7.35 -15.34
N ASP A 136 -16.65 -6.07 -15.58
CA ASP A 136 -16.83 -5.51 -16.92
C ASP A 136 -15.57 -5.71 -17.79
N ARG A 137 -15.72 -6.46 -18.88
CA ARG A 137 -14.67 -6.74 -19.86
C ARG A 137 -14.22 -5.53 -20.69
N LYS A 138 -14.99 -4.45 -20.68
CA LYS A 138 -14.63 -3.20 -21.38
C LYS A 138 -13.54 -2.42 -20.65
N LEU A 139 -13.34 -2.68 -19.35
CA LEU A 139 -12.32 -2.05 -18.57
C LEU A 139 -10.98 -2.78 -18.74
N SER A 140 -9.91 -2.08 -19.06
CA SER A 140 -8.58 -2.69 -19.06
C SER A 140 -8.13 -3.01 -17.63
N ILE A 141 -7.39 -4.11 -17.46
CA ILE A 141 -6.86 -4.52 -16.13
C ILE A 141 -6.00 -3.41 -15.50
N PRO A 142 -5.10 -2.70 -16.25
CA PRO A 142 -4.38 -1.56 -15.69
C PRO A 142 -5.29 -0.42 -15.19
N TRP A 143 -6.42 -0.19 -15.85
CA TRP A 143 -7.41 0.79 -15.38
C TRP A 143 -8.05 0.36 -14.06
N ILE A 144 -8.47 -0.90 -13.95
CA ILE A 144 -9.01 -1.48 -12.72
C ILE A 144 -7.99 -1.39 -11.58
N TYR A 145 -6.71 -1.64 -11.87
CA TYR A 145 -5.63 -1.50 -10.89
C TYR A 145 -5.45 -0.05 -10.40
N ASN A 146 -5.59 0.93 -11.29
CA ASN A 146 -5.57 2.34 -10.91
C ASN A 146 -6.79 2.72 -10.06
N LEU A 147 -7.98 2.19 -10.38
CA LEU A 147 -9.19 2.39 -9.56
C LEU A 147 -8.99 1.79 -8.15
N PHE A 148 -8.43 0.59 -8.06
CA PHE A 148 -8.10 -0.05 -6.77
C PHE A 148 -7.21 0.87 -5.91
N GLY A 149 -6.08 1.29 -6.46
CA GLY A 149 -5.15 2.15 -5.74
C GLY A 149 -5.70 3.54 -5.44
N GLY A 150 -6.50 4.11 -6.35
CA GLY A 150 -7.17 5.40 -6.15
C GLY A 150 -8.20 5.35 -5.03
N MET A 151 -8.96 4.24 -4.94
CA MET A 151 -9.94 4.08 -3.87
C MET A 151 -9.28 3.91 -2.48
N VAL A 152 -8.12 3.25 -2.41
CA VAL A 152 -7.32 3.19 -1.17
C VAL A 152 -6.85 4.59 -0.76
N ASP A 153 -6.36 5.41 -1.72
CA ASP A 153 -5.95 6.78 -1.45
C ASP A 153 -7.13 7.63 -0.92
N ILE A 154 -8.31 7.55 -1.55
CA ILE A 154 -9.53 8.24 -1.11
C ILE A 154 -9.91 7.83 0.32
N ALA A 155 -9.86 6.53 0.64
CA ALA A 155 -10.16 6.04 1.97
C ALA A 155 -9.19 6.57 3.04
N ILE A 156 -7.90 6.69 2.71
CA ILE A 156 -6.88 7.27 3.59
C ILE A 156 -7.16 8.76 3.82
N GLU A 157 -7.46 9.51 2.76
CA GLU A 157 -7.78 10.93 2.83
C GLU A 157 -9.04 11.17 3.67
N ALA A 158 -10.11 10.41 3.45
CA ALA A 158 -11.34 10.49 4.25
C ALA A 158 -11.08 10.18 5.74
N GLN A 159 -10.21 9.21 6.03
CA GLN A 159 -9.82 8.90 7.41
C GLN A 159 -9.03 10.05 8.06
N GLN A 160 -8.20 10.75 7.29
CA GLN A 160 -7.42 11.89 7.79
C GLN A 160 -8.27 13.14 7.96
N ALA A 161 -9.23 13.38 7.08
CA ALA A 161 -10.16 14.50 7.15
C ALA A 161 -11.10 14.37 8.36
N GLY A 162 -11.50 13.12 8.70
CA GLY A 162 -12.34 12.84 9.86
C GLY A 162 -13.82 13.20 9.69
N ASP A 163 -14.25 13.50 8.47
CA ASP A 163 -15.63 13.84 8.11
C ASP A 163 -16.51 12.62 7.76
N VAL A 164 -15.89 11.44 7.64
CA VAL A 164 -16.56 10.14 7.43
C VAL A 164 -16.25 9.22 8.62
N ALA A 165 -17.28 8.56 9.15
CA ALA A 165 -17.10 7.60 10.24
C ALA A 165 -16.20 6.44 9.80
N ARG A 166 -15.23 6.02 10.63
CA ARG A 166 -14.24 4.99 10.28
C ARG A 166 -14.85 3.68 9.80
N ASN A 167 -15.96 3.26 10.41
CA ASN A 167 -16.66 2.03 10.03
C ASN A 167 -17.32 2.14 8.65
N ASP A 168 -17.72 3.35 8.25
CA ASP A 168 -18.34 3.60 6.95
C ASP A 168 -17.31 3.72 5.82
N ILE A 169 -16.10 4.22 6.10
CA ILE A 169 -15.02 4.32 5.11
C ILE A 169 -14.76 2.96 4.46
N LYS A 170 -14.63 1.90 5.25
CA LYS A 170 -14.41 0.53 4.75
C LYS A 170 -15.53 0.08 3.83
N LYS A 171 -16.78 0.28 4.25
CA LYS A 171 -17.98 -0.09 3.48
C LYS A 171 -18.12 0.74 2.21
N PHE A 172 -17.97 2.06 2.32
CA PHE A 172 -18.17 2.97 1.19
C PHE A 172 -17.09 2.79 0.13
N SER A 173 -15.82 2.66 0.53
CA SER A 173 -14.73 2.46 -0.41
C SER A 173 -14.85 1.13 -1.16
N TRP A 174 -15.23 0.03 -0.49
CA TRP A 174 -15.50 -1.24 -1.18
C TRP A 174 -16.69 -1.13 -2.13
N THR A 175 -17.82 -0.57 -1.69
CA THR A 175 -19.01 -0.40 -2.52
C THR A 175 -18.71 0.44 -3.76
N SER A 176 -17.93 1.52 -3.60
CA SER A 176 -17.53 2.38 -4.72
C SER A 176 -16.58 1.67 -5.68
N PHE A 177 -15.57 0.95 -5.17
CA PHE A 177 -14.66 0.17 -6.00
C PHE A 177 -15.41 -0.93 -6.75
N LYS A 178 -16.19 -1.75 -6.04
CA LYS A 178 -17.00 -2.83 -6.60
C LYS A 178 -17.92 -2.31 -7.72
N GLY A 179 -18.65 -1.21 -7.46
CA GLY A 179 -19.52 -0.59 -8.46
C GLY A 179 -18.77 -0.04 -9.67
N SER A 180 -17.58 0.56 -9.47
CA SER A 180 -16.78 1.13 -10.56
C SER A 180 -16.22 0.10 -11.55
N ILE A 181 -16.11 -1.15 -11.15
CA ILE A 181 -15.64 -2.27 -12.00
C ILE A 181 -16.75 -3.22 -12.44
N GLY A 182 -18.01 -2.93 -12.06
CA GLY A 182 -19.17 -3.75 -12.40
C GLY A 182 -19.18 -5.12 -11.73
N LEU A 183 -18.54 -5.27 -10.58
CA LEU A 183 -18.52 -6.53 -9.82
C LEU A 183 -19.88 -6.72 -9.11
N HIS A 184 -20.56 -7.83 -9.41
CA HIS A 184 -21.89 -8.18 -8.90
C HIS A 184 -21.83 -9.28 -7.86
#